data_02df8051b330bc4315dea8fc800fdcea
#
_entry.id   02df8051b330bc4315dea8fc800fdcea
#
_cell.length_a   1.000
_cell.length_b   1.000
_cell.length_c   1.000
_cell.angle_alpha   90.00
_cell.angle_beta   90.00
_cell.angle_gamma   90.00
#
_symmetry.space_group_name_H-M   'P 1'
#
loop_
_entity.id
_entity.type
_entity.pdbx_description
1 polymer ?
#
loop_
_entity_poly.entity_id
_entity_poly.type
_entity_poly.pdbx_seq_one_letter_code
_entity_poly.pdbx_strand_id
1 'polypeptide(L)'
;MKVITINQSYIYILECADGSYYTGSTIDLKRRLRQHQNFEGSFFTAKKWPVKLVYFEYYHSIALAFNREKQIQGWRRAKKLALIEGRFKDLPALSNA
;
A
#
# COMPACT_ATOMS: atom_id res chain seq x y z
N MET A 1 -12.49 31.91 12.57
CA MET A 1 -11.20 31.23 12.35
C MET A 1 -11.39 30.02 11.47
N LYS A 2 -10.54 29.89 10.47
CA LYS A 2 -10.62 28.76 9.55
C LYS A 2 -9.93 27.56 10.16
N VAL A 3 -10.66 26.45 10.30
CA VAL A 3 -10.06 25.17 10.70
C VAL A 3 -9.57 24.46 9.45
N ILE A 4 -8.29 24.21 9.36
CA ILE A 4 -7.72 23.44 8.25
C ILE A 4 -7.66 21.99 8.67
N THR A 5 -8.45 21.16 8.02
CA THR A 5 -8.40 19.72 8.20
C THR A 5 -7.53 19.13 7.11
N ILE A 6 -6.44 18.48 7.51
CA ILE A 6 -5.57 17.79 6.55
C ILE A 6 -6.12 16.38 6.38
N ASN A 7 -6.73 16.12 5.21
CA ASN A 7 -7.26 14.80 4.84
C ASN A 7 -6.36 14.15 3.80
N GLN A 8 -5.08 14.00 4.14
CA GLN A 8 -4.18 13.25 3.28
C GLN A 8 -4.09 11.80 3.71
N SER A 9 -3.96 10.91 2.76
CA SER A 9 -3.75 9.51 3.03
C SER A 9 -3.03 8.85 1.85
N TYR A 10 -2.39 7.74 2.15
CA TYR A 10 -1.63 6.97 1.15
C TYR A 10 -2.07 5.52 1.20
N ILE A 11 -2.10 4.87 0.04
CA ILE A 11 -1.96 3.43 -0.01
C ILE A 11 -0.52 3.11 -0.36
N TYR A 12 -0.03 2.01 0.12
CA TYR A 12 1.34 1.59 -0.15
C TYR A 12 1.42 0.08 -0.27
N ILE A 13 2.42 -0.38 -1.04
CA ILE A 13 2.71 -1.80 -1.17
C ILE A 13 4.16 -2.01 -0.75
N LEU A 14 4.37 -2.95 0.16
CA LEU A 14 5.68 -3.40 0.57
C LEU A 14 5.97 -4.77 -0.04
N GLU A 15 7.19 -4.96 -0.52
CA GLU A 15 7.70 -6.27 -0.87
C GLU A 15 8.44 -6.83 0.34
N CYS A 16 8.06 -8.02 0.78
CA CYS A 16 8.66 -8.69 1.92
C CYS A 16 9.82 -9.58 1.50
N ALA A 17 10.62 -10.03 2.48
CA ALA A 17 11.80 -10.84 2.20
C ALA A 17 11.48 -12.15 1.47
N ASP A 18 10.29 -12.70 1.69
CA ASP A 18 9.83 -13.91 1.01
C ASP A 18 9.23 -13.66 -0.37
N GLY A 19 9.27 -12.41 -0.86
CA GLY A 19 8.72 -12.02 -2.15
C GLY A 19 7.21 -11.72 -2.13
N SER A 20 6.54 -11.88 -1.01
CA SER A 20 5.11 -11.54 -0.91
C SER A 20 4.93 -10.04 -0.83
N TYR A 21 3.70 -9.57 -1.12
CA TYR A 21 3.33 -8.17 -1.06
C TYR A 21 2.37 -7.90 0.10
N TYR A 22 2.62 -6.81 0.80
CA TYR A 22 1.72 -6.30 1.83
C TYR A 22 1.16 -4.95 1.37
N THR A 23 -0.16 -4.79 1.42
CA THR A 23 -0.83 -3.54 1.05
C THR A 23 -1.46 -2.93 2.29
N GLY A 24 -1.19 -1.64 2.53
CA GLY A 24 -1.75 -0.91 3.65
C GLY A 24 -2.14 0.50 3.28
N SER A 25 -2.73 1.22 4.21
CA SER A 25 -2.99 2.66 4.08
C SER A 25 -2.55 3.38 5.35
N THR A 26 -2.20 4.65 5.20
CA THR A 26 -1.73 5.47 6.32
C THR A 26 -1.87 6.94 5.99
N ILE A 27 -2.05 7.77 7.02
CA ILE A 27 -2.02 9.23 6.88
C ILE A 27 -0.59 9.77 6.87
N ASP A 28 0.38 8.97 7.29
CA ASP A 28 1.79 9.36 7.37
C ASP A 28 2.66 8.22 6.85
N LEU A 29 2.97 8.27 5.57
CA LEU A 29 3.71 7.19 4.90
C LEU A 29 5.12 7.01 5.48
N LYS A 30 5.82 8.12 5.71
CA LYS A 30 7.19 8.08 6.22
C LYS A 30 7.27 7.44 7.60
N ARG A 31 6.36 7.83 8.49
CA ARG A 31 6.27 7.25 9.83
C ARG A 31 5.93 5.76 9.77
N ARG A 32 4.98 5.39 8.90
CA ARG A 32 4.55 4.01 8.77
C ARG A 32 5.67 3.12 8.24
N LEU A 33 6.46 3.62 7.30
CA LEU A 33 7.61 2.88 6.80
C LEU A 33 8.63 2.63 7.91
N ARG A 34 8.90 3.64 8.75
CA ARG A 34 9.80 3.44 9.91
C ARG A 34 9.27 2.39 10.87
N GLN A 35 7.95 2.39 11.12
CA GLN A 35 7.34 1.38 11.99
C GLN A 35 7.53 -0.03 11.42
N HIS A 36 7.31 -0.23 10.13
CA HIS A 36 7.54 -1.53 9.49
C HIS A 36 9.01 -1.95 9.57
N GLN A 37 9.93 -1.02 9.35
CA GLN A 37 11.36 -1.33 9.43
C GLN A 37 11.80 -1.68 10.85
N ASN A 38 11.10 -1.18 11.86
CA ASN A 38 11.38 -1.44 13.27
C ASN A 38 10.50 -2.54 13.88
N PHE A 39 9.84 -3.34 13.05
CA PHE A 39 8.93 -4.41 13.49
C PHE A 39 7.67 -3.93 14.22
N GLU A 40 7.34 -2.63 14.09
CA GLU A 40 6.20 -2.01 14.77
C GLU A 40 4.97 -1.87 13.86
N GLY A 41 5.07 -2.30 12.61
CA GLY A 41 4.02 -2.10 11.62
C GLY A 41 2.93 -3.14 11.76
N SER A 42 2.96 -4.15 10.91
CA SER A 42 1.99 -5.21 10.93
C SER A 42 2.64 -6.49 11.42
N PHE A 43 1.83 -7.35 12.04
CA PHE A 43 2.27 -8.69 12.43
C PHE A 43 2.77 -9.49 11.22
N PHE A 44 2.11 -9.27 10.07
CA PHE A 44 2.50 -9.91 8.82
C PHE A 44 3.92 -9.52 8.40
N THR A 45 4.20 -8.19 8.36
CA THR A 45 5.50 -7.70 7.90
C THR A 45 6.61 -7.94 8.92
N ALA A 46 6.30 -7.97 10.22
CA ALA A 46 7.28 -8.27 11.25
C ALA A 46 7.92 -9.65 11.08
N LYS A 47 7.12 -10.61 10.63
CA LYS A 47 7.61 -11.98 10.36
C LYS A 47 8.36 -12.13 9.04
N LYS A 48 8.21 -11.16 8.13
CA LYS A 48 8.72 -11.25 6.76
C LYS A 48 9.74 -10.15 6.45
N TRP A 49 10.33 -9.60 7.50
CA TRP A 49 11.37 -8.58 7.39
C TRP A 49 12.62 -9.17 6.73
N PRO A 50 13.38 -8.40 5.92
CA PRO A 50 13.19 -6.98 5.64
C PRO A 50 12.09 -6.73 4.62
N VAL A 51 11.52 -5.52 4.69
CA VAL A 51 10.48 -5.05 3.79
C VAL A 51 10.96 -3.83 3.02
N LYS A 52 10.41 -3.66 1.80
CA LYS A 52 10.80 -2.56 0.91
C LYS A 52 9.56 -1.94 0.32
N LEU A 53 9.49 -0.60 0.32
CA LEU A 53 8.42 0.12 -0.37
C LEU A 53 8.62 -0.03 -1.89
N VAL A 54 7.62 -0.56 -2.59
CA VAL A 54 7.66 -0.76 -4.04
C VAL A 54 6.62 0.05 -4.79
N TYR A 55 5.60 0.59 -4.09
CA TYR A 55 4.55 1.38 -4.72
C TYR A 55 3.78 2.19 -3.69
N PHE A 56 3.30 3.38 -4.06
CA PHE A 56 2.33 4.13 -3.26
C PHE A 56 1.47 5.02 -4.15
N GLU A 57 0.28 5.38 -3.63
CA GLU A 57 -0.62 6.38 -4.22
C GLU A 57 -1.01 7.36 -3.12
N TYR A 58 -1.25 8.60 -3.52
CA TYR A 58 -1.67 9.66 -2.61
C TYR A 58 -3.14 10.00 -2.84
N TYR A 59 -3.86 10.24 -1.75
CA TYR A 59 -5.27 10.63 -1.78
C TYR A 59 -5.51 11.78 -0.81
N HIS A 60 -6.47 12.66 -1.17
CA HIS A 60 -6.95 13.71 -0.29
C HIS A 60 -8.03 13.23 0.69
N SER A 61 -8.32 11.94 0.72
CA SER A 61 -9.38 11.36 1.53
C SER A 61 -8.90 10.06 2.13
N ILE A 62 -9.06 9.94 3.46
CA ILE A 62 -8.77 8.68 4.17
C ILE A 62 -9.67 7.56 3.65
N ALA A 63 -10.95 7.88 3.40
CA ALA A 63 -11.90 6.88 2.91
C ALA A 63 -11.52 6.36 1.53
N LEU A 64 -11.08 7.23 0.62
CA LEU A 64 -10.67 6.82 -0.72
C LEU A 64 -9.42 5.94 -0.68
N ALA A 65 -8.44 6.30 0.13
CA ALA A 65 -7.23 5.48 0.30
C ALA A 65 -7.58 4.12 0.89
N PHE A 66 -8.43 4.08 1.90
CA PHE A 66 -8.86 2.83 2.52
C PHE A 66 -9.58 1.91 1.53
N ASN A 67 -10.48 2.48 0.73
CA ASN A 67 -11.21 1.71 -0.29
C ASN A 67 -10.24 1.16 -1.34
N ARG A 68 -9.24 1.95 -1.74
CA ARG A 68 -8.22 1.52 -2.68
C ARG A 68 -7.37 0.40 -2.10
N GLU A 69 -6.98 0.51 -0.84
CA GLU A 69 -6.27 -0.56 -0.13
C GLU A 69 -7.05 -1.88 -0.20
N LYS A 70 -8.34 -1.84 0.10
CA LYS A 70 -9.19 -3.04 0.07
C LYS A 70 -9.29 -3.61 -1.34
N GLN A 71 -9.42 -2.74 -2.34
CA GLN A 71 -9.44 -3.17 -3.74
C GLN A 71 -8.17 -3.92 -4.11
N ILE A 72 -7.00 -3.34 -3.81
CA ILE A 72 -5.71 -3.95 -4.16
C ILE A 72 -5.46 -5.23 -3.36
N GLN A 73 -5.88 -5.27 -2.11
CA GLN A 73 -5.76 -6.48 -1.29
C GLN A 73 -6.48 -7.67 -1.92
N GLY A 74 -7.58 -7.42 -2.66
CA GLY A 74 -8.32 -8.46 -3.37
C GLY A 74 -7.69 -8.90 -4.69
N TRP A 75 -6.66 -8.24 -5.17
CA TRP A 75 -6.02 -8.57 -6.44
C TRP A 75 -5.05 -9.73 -6.31
N ARG A 76 -4.94 -10.52 -7.39
CA ARG A 76 -3.90 -11.54 -7.50
C ARG A 76 -2.54 -10.89 -7.74
N ARG A 77 -1.49 -11.67 -7.51
CA ARG A 77 -0.11 -11.20 -7.60
C ARG A 77 0.22 -10.56 -8.95
N ALA A 78 -0.19 -11.16 -10.06
CA ALA A 78 0.10 -10.63 -11.39
C ALA A 78 -0.43 -9.20 -11.57
N LYS A 79 -1.62 -8.91 -11.05
CA LYS A 79 -2.21 -7.58 -11.14
C LYS A 79 -1.50 -6.59 -10.23
N LYS A 80 -1.12 -7.01 -9.02
CA LYS A 80 -0.30 -6.18 -8.12
C LYS A 80 1.05 -5.85 -8.77
N LEU A 81 1.68 -6.83 -9.38
CA LEU A 81 2.97 -6.62 -10.06
C LEU A 81 2.83 -5.63 -11.21
N ALA A 82 1.77 -5.73 -12.01
CA ALA A 82 1.52 -4.79 -13.10
C ALA A 82 1.37 -3.36 -12.57
N LEU A 83 0.69 -3.18 -11.44
CA LEU A 83 0.55 -1.88 -10.80
C LEU A 83 1.92 -1.35 -10.35
N ILE A 84 2.71 -2.17 -9.68
CA ILE A 84 4.04 -1.82 -9.18
C ILE A 84 4.97 -1.42 -10.33
N GLU A 85 4.88 -2.12 -11.44
CA GLU A 85 5.72 -1.87 -12.63
C GLU A 85 5.20 -0.74 -13.51
N GLY A 86 4.07 -0.12 -13.15
CA GLY A 86 3.49 0.97 -13.94
C GLY A 86 2.82 0.53 -15.23
N ARG A 87 2.52 -0.76 -15.38
CA ARG A 87 1.82 -1.29 -16.56
C ARG A 87 0.30 -1.13 -16.41
N PHE A 88 -0.13 0.13 -16.28
CA PHE A 88 -1.53 0.46 -15.98
C PHE A 88 -2.50 0.02 -17.08
N LYS A 89 -2.04 -0.04 -18.33
CA LYS A 89 -2.88 -0.48 -19.45
C LYS A 89 -3.26 -1.95 -19.34
N ASP A 90 -2.49 -2.74 -18.62
CA ASP A 90 -2.72 -4.17 -18.48
C ASP A 90 -3.73 -4.50 -17.39
N LEU A 91 -4.00 -3.54 -16.48
CA LEU A 91 -4.82 -3.79 -15.29
C LEU A 91 -6.23 -4.29 -15.61
N PRO A 92 -6.97 -3.70 -16.60
CA PRO A 92 -8.33 -4.16 -16.85
C PRO A 92 -8.41 -5.62 -17.35
N ALA A 93 -7.37 -6.12 -18.01
CA ALA A 93 -7.34 -7.47 -18.57
C ALA A 93 -6.90 -8.52 -17.54
N LEU A 94 -6.33 -8.12 -16.41
CA LEU A 94 -5.83 -9.03 -15.40
C LEU A 94 -6.92 -9.38 -14.39
N SER A 95 -6.90 -10.64 -13.94
CA SER A 95 -7.87 -11.11 -12.95
C SER A 95 -7.71 -10.42 -11.61
N ASN A 96 -8.82 -10.07 -10.99
CA ASN A 96 -8.85 -9.51 -9.63
C ASN A 96 -8.73 -10.60 -8.57
N ALA A 97 -9.17 -11.80 -8.91
CA ALA A 97 -9.33 -12.85 -7.90
C ALA A 97 -8.43 -14.04 -8.14
#